data_e2cc8dc8bbf0239c33289d921a93dfaf
#
_entry.id   e2cc8dc8bbf0239c33289d921a93dfaf
#
_cell.length_a   1.000
_cell.length_b   1.000
_cell.length_c   1.000
_cell.angle_alpha   90.00
_cell.angle_beta   90.00
_cell.angle_gamma   90.00
#
_symmetry.space_group_name_H-M   'P 1'
#
loop_
_entity.id
_entity.type
_entity.pdbx_description
1 polymer ?
#
loop_
_entity_poly.entity_id
_entity_poly.type
_entity_poly.pdbx_seq_one_letter_code
_entity_poly.pdbx_strand_id
1 'polypeptide(L)'
;MVIKMKKIIGLLLILGAYTSVSAQKEKPNVLIFYVDDLRAELGCYGSETALTPNIDKLAKDGVMFNKAYVQQAICAPSRMSTLTGLRPETLGIYSIFTPLRKVHKEVVSMPQLFKENGYKTVSIGKVYHHGTDDKDQWTTYFAKELNSYVKPENRALMNRLKSEGVKPLKGPAFESADVDDEAYKDGRVAKNAIETLHKIKNDNFLMFVGLSKPHLPFNAPKKYWNLYDKNAFKIPSRNKPEGVYRLALSPWGELKGYHGIPEKGDLDDDLTRQLIHGYHASISYIDAQVGKVMQTLEALDLRKNTMIIFMSDHGYKIGEYASWCKQSNMEIDVRVPLIVSRETSYKKRVTNKTSDALVENVDIFSTLVDYCDLEGPESDGKSLMPVINNPNKKWDEAAYSVYARGIKIMGCTTTDGNWRYTEWRNAATNEILEAELYAHKNSLLSFTNLSGNDNYKKVEMKMKKLLGKQFPRDTPFVQNDQPRKR
;
A
#
# COMPACT_ATOMS: atom_id res chain seq x y z
N MET A 1 -29.08 90.43 34.16
CA MET A 1 -27.73 89.85 33.80
C MET A 1 -27.88 88.39 33.74
N VAL A 2 -28.00 87.84 32.53
CA VAL A 2 -28.39 86.41 32.27
C VAL A 2 -27.13 85.67 31.83
N ILE A 3 -26.69 84.74 32.64
CA ILE A 3 -25.54 83.89 32.33
C ILE A 3 -26.11 82.62 31.58
N LYS A 4 -25.77 82.44 30.28
CA LYS A 4 -26.08 81.28 29.50
C LYS A 4 -25.11 80.12 29.81
N MET A 5 -25.63 79.05 30.39
CA MET A 5 -24.89 77.78 30.51
C MET A 5 -24.95 77.06 29.19
N LYS A 6 -23.78 76.83 28.55
CA LYS A 6 -23.62 75.96 27.40
C LYS A 6 -23.45 74.48 27.87
N LYS A 7 -24.38 73.60 27.50
CA LYS A 7 -24.24 72.16 27.66
C LYS A 7 -23.26 71.62 26.60
N ILE A 8 -22.16 71.09 27.06
CA ILE A 8 -21.22 70.29 26.21
C ILE A 8 -21.69 68.86 26.23
N ILE A 9 -22.21 68.39 25.09
CA ILE A 9 -22.54 66.92 24.84
C ILE A 9 -21.26 66.29 24.35
N GLY A 10 -20.61 65.50 25.21
CA GLY A 10 -19.50 64.67 24.82
C GLY A 10 -20.00 63.41 24.07
N LEU A 11 -19.71 63.32 22.77
CA LEU A 11 -19.98 62.17 21.94
C LEU A 11 -18.84 61.13 22.16
N LEU A 12 -19.09 60.11 23.00
CA LEU A 12 -18.19 58.96 23.14
C LEU A 12 -18.32 58.09 21.88
N LEU A 13 -17.38 58.18 20.95
CA LEU A 13 -17.16 57.22 19.87
C LEU A 13 -16.52 55.97 20.47
N ILE A 14 -17.34 54.94 20.71
CA ILE A 14 -16.85 53.58 21.00
C ILE A 14 -16.39 53.01 19.66
N LEU A 15 -15.08 53.05 19.38
CA LEU A 15 -14.46 52.27 18.34
C LEU A 15 -14.48 50.78 18.76
N GLY A 16 -15.53 50.07 18.35
CA GLY A 16 -15.56 48.62 18.41
C GLY A 16 -14.52 48.04 17.44
N ALA A 17 -13.36 47.68 17.97
CA ALA A 17 -12.42 46.87 17.23
C ALA A 17 -13.04 45.47 17.00
N TYR A 18 -13.68 45.29 15.84
CA TYR A 18 -14.01 43.97 15.33
C TYR A 18 -12.68 43.28 15.03
N THR A 19 -12.13 42.57 16.00
CA THR A 19 -11.14 41.55 15.73
C THR A 19 -11.86 40.44 14.96
N SER A 20 -11.74 40.47 13.66
CA SER A 20 -12.09 39.30 12.84
C SER A 20 -11.21 38.15 13.32
N VAL A 21 -11.70 37.37 14.27
CA VAL A 21 -11.16 36.04 14.51
C VAL A 21 -11.43 35.29 13.24
N SER A 22 -10.46 35.33 12.32
CA SER A 22 -10.44 34.36 11.22
C SER A 22 -10.48 33.00 11.90
N ALA A 23 -11.60 32.31 11.82
CA ALA A 23 -11.70 30.94 12.28
C ALA A 23 -10.63 30.17 11.49
N GLN A 24 -9.52 29.89 12.15
CA GLN A 24 -8.43 29.12 11.56
C GLN A 24 -9.07 27.81 11.10
N LYS A 25 -9.07 27.59 9.78
CA LYS A 25 -9.66 26.38 9.19
C LYS A 25 -9.08 25.18 9.94
N GLU A 26 -9.95 24.41 10.59
CA GLU A 26 -9.53 23.25 11.35
C GLU A 26 -8.78 22.31 10.42
N LYS A 27 -7.50 22.03 10.74
CA LYS A 27 -6.68 21.14 9.93
C LYS A 27 -7.30 19.74 9.93
N PRO A 28 -7.47 19.09 8.77
CA PRO A 28 -8.07 17.76 8.74
C PRO A 28 -7.09 16.70 9.27
N ASN A 29 -7.64 15.65 9.84
CA ASN A 29 -6.89 14.44 10.22
C ASN A 29 -6.76 13.48 9.05
N VAL A 30 -5.73 12.62 9.11
CA VAL A 30 -5.49 11.56 8.14
C VAL A 30 -5.25 10.24 8.87
N LEU A 31 -6.02 9.21 8.51
CA LEU A 31 -5.84 7.83 8.96
C LEU A 31 -5.58 6.93 7.75
N ILE A 32 -4.45 6.22 7.76
CA ILE A 32 -4.06 5.33 6.66
C ILE A 32 -3.93 3.91 7.18
N PHE A 33 -4.77 2.99 6.68
CA PHE A 33 -4.56 1.56 6.80
C PHE A 33 -3.62 1.11 5.68
N TYR A 34 -2.39 0.75 6.03
CA TYR A 34 -1.36 0.34 5.09
C TYR A 34 -1.07 -1.14 5.24
N VAL A 35 -1.61 -1.94 4.32
CA VAL A 35 -1.62 -3.40 4.39
C VAL A 35 -0.42 -3.98 3.62
N ASP A 36 0.09 -5.12 4.09
CA ASP A 36 1.24 -5.83 3.51
C ASP A 36 0.77 -7.06 2.72
N ASP A 37 1.22 -7.22 1.47
CA ASP A 37 0.91 -8.38 0.60
C ASP A 37 -0.59 -8.54 0.24
N LEU A 38 -1.38 -7.49 0.25
CA LEU A 38 -2.81 -7.59 -0.05
C LEU A 38 -3.10 -7.27 -1.52
N ARG A 39 -3.47 -8.29 -2.28
CA ARG A 39 -3.98 -8.12 -3.65
C ARG A 39 -5.43 -7.60 -3.65
N ALA A 40 -5.90 -7.08 -4.78
CA ALA A 40 -7.27 -6.59 -4.94
C ALA A 40 -8.30 -7.74 -4.93
N GLU A 41 -8.31 -8.55 -3.86
CA GLU A 41 -9.24 -9.66 -3.64
C GLU A 41 -10.00 -9.44 -2.33
N LEU A 42 -10.96 -8.51 -2.39
CA LEU A 42 -11.85 -8.11 -1.31
C LEU A 42 -13.29 -8.15 -1.82
N GLY A 43 -14.29 -8.24 -0.95
CA GLY A 43 -15.69 -8.24 -1.34
C GLY A 43 -16.05 -7.05 -2.23
N CYS A 44 -15.62 -5.84 -1.87
CA CYS A 44 -15.86 -4.62 -2.65
C CYS A 44 -15.17 -4.63 -4.04
N TYR A 45 -14.11 -5.45 -4.25
CA TYR A 45 -13.46 -5.67 -5.54
C TYR A 45 -14.03 -6.86 -6.33
N GLY A 46 -15.14 -7.43 -5.88
CA GLY A 46 -15.85 -8.51 -6.56
C GLY A 46 -15.34 -9.91 -6.21
N SER A 47 -14.56 -10.09 -5.14
CA SER A 47 -14.23 -11.42 -4.66
C SER A 47 -15.47 -12.10 -4.08
N GLU A 48 -15.81 -13.28 -4.60
CA GLU A 48 -16.86 -14.14 -4.05
C GLU A 48 -16.40 -14.91 -2.81
N THR A 49 -15.10 -14.93 -2.54
CA THR A 49 -14.50 -15.75 -1.51
C THR A 49 -14.10 -14.93 -0.29
N ALA A 50 -13.47 -13.77 -0.47
CA ALA A 50 -12.95 -12.97 0.64
C ALA A 50 -14.08 -12.32 1.44
N LEU A 51 -14.11 -12.56 2.74
CA LEU A 51 -15.09 -12.00 3.67
C LEU A 51 -14.52 -10.75 4.34
N THR A 52 -14.93 -9.55 3.85
CA THR A 52 -14.35 -8.26 4.23
C THR A 52 -15.41 -7.18 4.54
N PRO A 53 -16.39 -7.45 5.42
CA PRO A 53 -17.55 -6.57 5.61
C PRO A 53 -17.18 -5.16 6.10
N ASN A 54 -16.10 -4.99 6.86
CA ASN A 54 -15.69 -3.68 7.37
C ASN A 54 -14.98 -2.84 6.29
N ILE A 55 -14.12 -3.46 5.49
CA ILE A 55 -13.46 -2.82 4.34
C ILE A 55 -14.50 -2.50 3.27
N ASP A 56 -15.47 -3.39 3.04
CA ASP A 56 -16.57 -3.17 2.10
C ASP A 56 -17.47 -2.00 2.54
N LYS A 57 -17.70 -1.87 3.86
CA LYS A 57 -18.40 -0.69 4.44
C LYS A 57 -17.61 0.60 4.17
N LEU A 58 -16.28 0.57 4.35
CA LEU A 58 -15.42 1.72 4.06
C LEU A 58 -15.45 2.09 2.58
N ALA A 59 -15.46 1.11 1.67
CA ALA A 59 -15.60 1.35 0.23
C ALA A 59 -16.94 2.02 -0.12
N LYS A 60 -18.04 1.62 0.52
CA LYS A 60 -19.33 2.28 0.39
C LYS A 60 -19.35 3.71 0.95
N ASP A 61 -18.49 4.00 1.91
CA ASP A 61 -18.36 5.34 2.51
C ASP A 61 -17.39 6.26 1.74
N GLY A 62 -16.84 5.82 0.61
CA GLY A 62 -15.83 6.58 -0.15
C GLY A 62 -15.84 6.32 -1.65
N VAL A 63 -14.66 6.52 -2.23
CA VAL A 63 -14.32 6.21 -3.62
C VAL A 63 -13.33 5.06 -3.62
N MET A 64 -13.65 3.99 -4.33
CA MET A 64 -12.80 2.85 -4.58
C MET A 64 -12.16 2.99 -5.97
N PHE A 65 -10.86 2.75 -6.07
CA PHE A 65 -10.13 2.78 -7.34
C PHE A 65 -9.92 1.37 -7.87
N ASN A 66 -10.53 1.06 -9.02
CA ASN A 66 -10.38 -0.26 -9.66
C ASN A 66 -8.98 -0.49 -10.22
N LYS A 67 -8.23 0.57 -10.52
CA LYS A 67 -6.95 0.54 -11.25
C LYS A 67 -5.90 1.35 -10.51
N ALA A 68 -5.56 0.93 -9.29
CA ALA A 68 -4.47 1.49 -8.51
C ALA A 68 -3.23 0.60 -8.61
N TYR A 69 -2.05 1.21 -8.83
CA TYR A 69 -0.81 0.50 -9.12
C TYR A 69 0.34 0.96 -8.23
N VAL A 70 1.24 0.02 -7.95
CA VAL A 70 2.47 0.30 -7.20
C VAL A 70 3.66 0.45 -8.14
N GLN A 71 4.63 1.25 -7.72
CA GLN A 71 5.84 1.55 -8.51
C GLN A 71 6.78 0.34 -8.59
N GLN A 72 6.77 -0.52 -7.56
CA GLN A 72 7.52 -1.77 -7.55
C GLN A 72 6.86 -2.76 -6.61
N ALA A 73 6.64 -4.00 -7.06
CA ALA A 73 6.00 -5.04 -6.24
C ALA A 73 6.97 -5.67 -5.23
N ILE A 74 7.48 -4.86 -4.32
CA ILE A 74 8.30 -5.25 -3.17
C ILE A 74 8.23 -4.19 -2.06
N CYS A 75 8.17 -4.64 -0.80
CA CYS A 75 7.75 -3.79 0.32
C CYS A 75 8.52 -2.47 0.48
N ALA A 76 9.88 -2.47 0.57
CA ALA A 76 10.60 -1.24 0.90
C ALA A 76 10.52 -0.18 -0.21
N PRO A 77 10.82 -0.44 -1.49
CA PRO A 77 10.70 0.53 -2.57
C PRO A 77 9.26 1.07 -2.72
N SER A 78 8.24 0.19 -2.69
CA SER A 78 6.85 0.62 -2.77
C SER A 78 6.47 1.56 -1.63
N ARG A 79 6.83 1.19 -0.38
CA ARG A 79 6.56 2.01 0.80
C ARG A 79 7.31 3.33 0.79
N MET A 80 8.56 3.34 0.33
CA MET A 80 9.33 4.58 0.15
C MET A 80 8.67 5.50 -0.87
N SER A 81 8.21 4.95 -2.02
CA SER A 81 7.49 5.76 -3.02
C SER A 81 6.24 6.41 -2.44
N THR A 82 5.42 5.67 -1.69
CA THR A 82 4.23 6.22 -1.02
C THR A 82 4.59 7.32 0.00
N LEU A 83 5.67 7.10 0.79
CA LEU A 83 6.03 7.98 1.90
C LEU A 83 6.86 9.21 1.48
N THR A 84 7.40 9.22 0.27
CA THR A 84 8.20 10.34 -0.24
C THR A 84 7.59 11.04 -1.45
N GLY A 85 6.62 10.40 -2.11
CA GLY A 85 6.11 10.86 -3.41
C GLY A 85 7.11 10.67 -4.55
N LEU A 86 8.20 9.92 -4.34
CA LEU A 86 9.27 9.70 -5.33
C LEU A 86 9.31 8.24 -5.77
N ARG A 87 9.52 8.01 -7.06
CA ARG A 87 9.59 6.68 -7.65
C ARG A 87 10.90 5.97 -7.31
N PRO A 88 10.95 4.62 -7.39
CA PRO A 88 12.18 3.87 -7.18
C PRO A 88 13.32 4.32 -8.10
N GLU A 89 13.02 4.69 -9.35
CA GLU A 89 14.01 5.19 -10.29
C GLU A 89 14.55 6.59 -9.95
N THR A 90 13.74 7.44 -9.33
CA THR A 90 14.17 8.75 -8.81
C THR A 90 15.04 8.57 -7.56
N LEU A 91 14.67 7.65 -6.67
CA LEU A 91 15.44 7.34 -5.46
C LEU A 91 16.68 6.48 -5.75
N GLY A 92 16.69 5.72 -6.85
CA GLY A 92 17.71 4.69 -7.11
C GLY A 92 17.68 3.54 -6.09
N ILE A 93 16.54 3.29 -5.44
CA ILE A 93 16.36 2.27 -4.40
C ILE A 93 15.37 1.22 -4.89
N TYR A 94 15.87 0.01 -5.15
CA TYR A 94 15.08 -1.11 -5.68
C TYR A 94 15.05 -2.33 -4.74
N SER A 95 15.84 -2.31 -3.66
CA SER A 95 15.95 -3.41 -2.71
C SER A 95 15.30 -3.11 -1.36
N ILE A 96 15.07 -4.17 -0.57
CA ILE A 96 14.50 -4.05 0.78
C ILE A 96 15.55 -3.72 1.86
N PHE A 97 16.83 -3.55 1.49
CA PHE A 97 17.93 -3.45 2.44
C PHE A 97 18.49 -2.04 2.57
N THR A 98 18.07 -1.10 1.71
CA THR A 98 18.61 0.26 1.65
C THR A 98 17.71 1.23 2.39
N PRO A 99 18.11 1.76 3.57
CA PRO A 99 17.34 2.79 4.26
C PRO A 99 17.39 4.12 3.50
N LEU A 100 16.26 4.83 3.42
CA LEU A 100 16.17 6.14 2.75
C LEU A 100 17.26 7.10 3.25
N ARG A 101 17.37 7.31 4.55
CA ARG A 101 18.29 8.28 5.16
C ARG A 101 19.77 7.97 4.98
N LYS A 102 20.11 6.75 4.55
CA LYS A 102 21.49 6.38 4.25
C LYS A 102 21.96 6.94 2.90
N VAL A 103 21.06 7.10 1.95
CA VAL A 103 21.35 7.52 0.58
C VAL A 103 20.76 8.89 0.24
N HIS A 104 19.65 9.26 0.88
CA HIS A 104 18.93 10.51 0.68
C HIS A 104 18.60 11.16 2.03
N LYS A 105 19.50 12.00 2.52
CA LYS A 105 19.29 12.72 3.77
C LYS A 105 18.33 13.90 3.61
N GLU A 106 18.32 14.48 2.42
CA GLU A 106 17.59 15.69 2.02
C GLU A 106 16.12 15.42 1.65
N VAL A 107 15.77 14.19 1.29
CA VAL A 107 14.41 13.86 0.86
C VAL A 107 13.43 14.01 2.01
N VAL A 108 12.46 14.90 1.87
CA VAL A 108 11.40 15.09 2.85
C VAL A 108 10.39 13.95 2.76
N SER A 109 10.22 13.22 3.85
CA SER A 109 9.20 12.17 3.94
C SER A 109 7.86 12.72 4.42
N MET A 110 6.77 12.03 4.10
CA MET A 110 5.41 12.41 4.52
C MET A 110 5.30 12.63 6.04
N PRO A 111 5.78 11.71 6.91
CA PRO A 111 5.75 11.96 8.35
C PRO A 111 6.58 13.18 8.77
N GLN A 112 7.71 13.43 8.11
CA GLN A 112 8.51 14.62 8.35
C GLN A 112 7.73 15.89 8.04
N LEU A 113 7.17 16.00 6.82
CA LEU A 113 6.40 17.15 6.38
C LEU A 113 5.23 17.46 7.32
N PHE A 114 4.47 16.42 7.68
CA PHE A 114 3.33 16.59 8.59
C PHE A 114 3.76 17.02 10.00
N LYS A 115 4.84 16.43 10.53
CA LYS A 115 5.40 16.79 11.83
C LYS A 115 5.85 18.24 11.88
N GLU A 116 6.57 18.71 10.84
CA GLU A 116 7.01 20.09 10.69
C GLU A 116 5.83 21.08 10.58
N ASN A 117 4.68 20.62 10.09
CA ASN A 117 3.43 21.37 10.02
C ASN A 117 2.54 21.21 11.28
N GLY A 118 3.06 20.68 12.39
CA GLY A 118 2.39 20.63 13.69
C GLY A 118 1.40 19.48 13.87
N TYR A 119 1.39 18.48 12.97
CA TYR A 119 0.60 17.27 13.17
C TYR A 119 1.27 16.31 14.16
N LYS A 120 0.47 15.57 14.93
CA LYS A 120 0.94 14.36 15.60
C LYS A 120 1.12 13.27 14.56
N THR A 121 2.35 12.87 14.29
CA THR A 121 2.66 11.80 13.34
C THR A 121 2.81 10.47 14.07
N VAL A 122 2.01 9.48 13.69
CA VAL A 122 1.89 8.20 14.40
C VAL A 122 2.15 7.04 13.47
N SER A 123 3.13 6.19 13.83
CA SER A 123 3.45 4.95 13.14
C SER A 123 3.17 3.75 14.04
N ILE A 124 2.23 2.88 13.63
CA ILE A 124 1.88 1.66 14.36
C ILE A 124 2.01 0.47 13.42
N GLY A 125 2.84 -0.51 13.77
CA GLY A 125 3.03 -1.72 12.97
C GLY A 125 3.95 -1.54 11.78
N LYS A 126 3.60 -2.12 10.61
CA LYS A 126 4.46 -2.11 9.41
C LYS A 126 4.15 -0.91 8.50
N VAL A 127 4.80 0.23 8.72
CA VAL A 127 4.72 1.42 7.85
C VAL A 127 5.89 1.44 6.88
N TYR A 128 7.12 1.46 7.34
CA TYR A 128 8.31 1.16 6.56
C TYR A 128 8.60 -0.35 6.52
N HIS A 129 9.56 -0.78 5.72
CA HIS A 129 10.11 -2.13 5.82
C HIS A 129 11.09 -2.20 7.01
N HIS A 130 11.15 -3.39 7.67
CA HIS A 130 12.04 -3.59 8.82
C HIS A 130 13.48 -3.18 8.53
N GLY A 131 14.05 -2.36 9.41
CA GLY A 131 15.42 -1.84 9.30
C GLY A 131 15.57 -0.64 8.35
N THR A 132 14.49 -0.16 7.74
CA THR A 132 14.51 1.04 6.89
C THR A 132 13.66 2.19 7.47
N ASP A 133 13.20 2.03 8.72
CA ASP A 133 12.32 2.99 9.40
C ASP A 133 12.98 4.36 9.61
N ASP A 134 12.25 5.42 9.32
CA ASP A 134 12.61 6.82 9.56
C ASP A 134 12.03 7.28 10.92
N LYS A 135 12.55 6.69 12.00
CA LYS A 135 11.95 6.75 13.36
C LYS A 135 11.81 8.16 13.90
N ASP A 136 12.78 9.02 13.60
CA ASP A 136 12.85 10.37 14.14
C ASP A 136 11.76 11.30 13.59
N GLN A 137 11.09 10.88 12.51
CA GLN A 137 10.02 11.65 11.88
C GLN A 137 8.63 11.37 12.49
N TRP A 138 8.54 10.45 13.43
CA TRP A 138 7.29 10.13 14.12
C TRP A 138 7.22 10.75 15.51
N THR A 139 6.09 11.39 15.84
CA THR A 139 5.80 11.84 17.21
C THR A 139 5.57 10.64 18.13
N THR A 140 4.92 9.60 17.60
CA THR A 140 4.69 8.33 18.29
C THR A 140 5.04 7.18 17.36
N TYR A 141 5.96 6.32 17.79
CA TYR A 141 6.44 5.19 17.00
C TYR A 141 6.32 3.89 17.80
N PHE A 142 5.54 2.96 17.24
CA PHE A 142 5.46 1.58 17.75
C PHE A 142 6.25 0.67 16.82
N ALA A 143 7.32 0.09 17.33
CA ALA A 143 8.18 -0.80 16.57
C ALA A 143 7.40 -2.02 16.07
N LYS A 144 7.72 -2.48 14.86
CA LYS A 144 7.19 -3.74 14.34
C LYS A 144 7.63 -4.89 15.20
N GLU A 145 6.68 -5.69 15.69
CA GLU A 145 6.97 -6.93 16.40
C GLU A 145 7.46 -8.02 15.45
N LEU A 146 8.47 -8.75 15.86
CA LEU A 146 9.11 -9.80 15.04
C LEU A 146 8.54 -11.21 15.32
N ASN A 147 7.92 -11.44 16.50
CA ASN A 147 7.35 -12.74 16.81
C ASN A 147 6.02 -12.95 16.08
N SER A 148 5.99 -13.99 15.25
CA SER A 148 4.84 -14.29 14.38
C SER A 148 3.98 -15.44 14.89
N TYR A 149 4.48 -16.29 15.80
CA TYR A 149 3.77 -17.50 16.26
C TYR A 149 3.25 -17.37 17.68
N VAL A 150 2.08 -17.93 17.92
CA VAL A 150 1.44 -18.01 19.25
C VAL A 150 1.62 -19.40 19.85
N LYS A 151 1.52 -20.46 19.03
CA LYS A 151 1.65 -21.83 19.48
C LYS A 151 3.07 -22.13 20.00
N PRO A 152 3.21 -22.70 21.20
CA PRO A 152 4.53 -22.99 21.80
C PRO A 152 5.40 -23.89 20.90
N GLU A 153 4.80 -24.91 20.26
CA GLU A 153 5.48 -25.84 19.37
C GLU A 153 6.08 -25.13 18.15
N ASN A 154 5.39 -24.16 17.56
CA ASN A 154 5.89 -23.40 16.41
C ASN A 154 7.00 -22.42 16.82
N ARG A 155 6.92 -21.84 18.01
CA ARG A 155 7.98 -21.02 18.58
C ARG A 155 9.25 -21.86 18.85
N ALA A 156 9.07 -23.03 19.47
CA ALA A 156 10.16 -23.97 19.76
C ALA A 156 10.83 -24.42 18.45
N LEU A 157 10.05 -24.81 17.44
CA LEU A 157 10.57 -25.18 16.13
C LEU A 157 11.38 -24.05 15.50
N MET A 158 10.85 -22.81 15.46
CA MET A 158 11.56 -21.67 14.91
C MET A 158 12.88 -21.39 15.64
N ASN A 159 12.87 -21.47 16.97
CA ASN A 159 14.07 -21.25 17.78
C ASN A 159 15.13 -22.35 17.53
N ARG A 160 14.70 -23.61 17.46
CA ARG A 160 15.58 -24.75 17.13
C ARG A 160 16.23 -24.58 15.76
N LEU A 161 15.42 -24.32 14.69
CA LEU A 161 15.94 -24.10 13.33
C LEU A 161 16.98 -22.98 13.28
N LYS A 162 16.75 -21.90 14.02
CA LYS A 162 17.71 -20.78 14.11
C LYS A 162 18.97 -21.16 14.85
N SER A 163 18.89 -21.88 15.97
CA SER A 163 20.05 -22.27 16.78
C SER A 163 20.92 -23.30 16.08
N GLU A 164 20.31 -24.21 15.33
CA GLU A 164 20.98 -25.24 14.55
C GLU A 164 21.56 -24.73 13.22
N GLY A 165 21.13 -23.50 12.78
CA GLY A 165 21.49 -22.95 11.48
C GLY A 165 20.91 -23.75 10.30
N VAL A 166 19.91 -24.58 10.56
CA VAL A 166 19.29 -25.48 9.57
C VAL A 166 18.28 -24.71 8.73
N LYS A 167 18.42 -24.77 7.43
CA LYS A 167 17.42 -24.20 6.50
C LYS A 167 16.26 -25.18 6.30
N PRO A 168 15.00 -24.65 6.20
CA PRO A 168 14.61 -23.25 6.26
C PRO A 168 14.66 -22.67 7.68
N LEU A 169 15.11 -21.43 7.84
CA LEU A 169 15.25 -20.75 9.15
C LEU A 169 13.93 -20.21 9.71
N LYS A 170 12.83 -20.35 8.98
CA LYS A 170 11.49 -19.87 9.36
C LYS A 170 10.64 -21.04 9.83
N GLY A 171 9.76 -20.78 10.81
CA GLY A 171 8.74 -21.74 11.25
C GLY A 171 7.71 -22.04 10.16
N PRO A 172 6.55 -22.65 10.51
CA PRO A 172 5.53 -23.01 9.54
C PRO A 172 5.00 -21.80 8.73
N ALA A 173 4.60 -22.04 7.46
CA ALA A 173 4.06 -20.98 6.60
C ALA A 173 2.67 -20.46 7.04
N PHE A 174 2.01 -21.15 7.95
CA PHE A 174 0.70 -20.78 8.50
C PHE A 174 0.51 -21.27 9.94
N GLU A 175 -0.38 -20.61 10.68
CA GLU A 175 -0.77 -21.02 12.02
C GLU A 175 -2.22 -20.60 12.29
N SER A 176 -3.00 -21.54 12.86
CA SER A 176 -4.34 -21.30 13.40
C SER A 176 -4.32 -21.65 14.89
N ALA A 177 -4.54 -20.69 15.77
CA ALA A 177 -4.63 -20.91 17.21
C ALA A 177 -5.98 -20.38 17.75
N ASP A 178 -6.54 -21.10 18.72
CA ASP A 178 -7.77 -20.69 19.40
C ASP A 178 -7.44 -19.67 20.49
N VAL A 179 -7.37 -18.41 20.07
CA VAL A 179 -6.91 -17.28 20.88
C VAL A 179 -7.63 -16.00 20.46
N ASP A 180 -7.56 -14.98 21.31
CA ASP A 180 -8.03 -13.64 20.99
C ASP A 180 -7.18 -12.95 19.90
N ASP A 181 -7.75 -11.92 19.28
CA ASP A 181 -7.11 -11.18 18.19
C ASP A 181 -5.75 -10.61 18.60
N GLU A 182 -5.62 -10.12 19.83
CA GLU A 182 -4.39 -9.50 20.36
C GLU A 182 -3.26 -10.49 20.65
N ALA A 183 -3.54 -11.81 20.62
CA ALA A 183 -2.48 -12.80 20.69
C ALA A 183 -1.54 -12.71 19.47
N TYR A 184 -2.08 -12.33 18.31
CA TYR A 184 -1.31 -12.03 17.11
C TYR A 184 -1.05 -10.52 16.96
N LYS A 185 -0.01 -10.17 16.22
CA LYS A 185 0.51 -8.80 16.14
C LYS A 185 -0.48 -7.77 15.59
N ASP A 186 -1.30 -8.12 14.59
CA ASP A 186 -2.20 -7.12 13.97
C ASP A 186 -3.39 -6.77 14.86
N GLY A 187 -3.81 -7.67 15.78
CA GLY A 187 -4.71 -7.32 16.86
C GLY A 187 -4.10 -6.33 17.86
N ARG A 188 -2.79 -6.50 18.19
CA ARG A 188 -2.07 -5.50 19.01
C ARG A 188 -1.86 -4.18 18.28
N VAL A 189 -1.63 -4.21 16.96
CA VAL A 189 -1.60 -2.99 16.12
C VAL A 189 -2.92 -2.23 16.23
N ALA A 190 -4.04 -2.92 16.10
CA ALA A 190 -5.37 -2.30 16.25
C ALA A 190 -5.58 -1.74 17.66
N LYS A 191 -5.23 -2.49 18.70
CA LYS A 191 -5.29 -2.03 20.11
C LYS A 191 -4.47 -0.75 20.30
N ASN A 192 -3.21 -0.74 19.86
CA ASN A 192 -2.34 0.43 19.96
C ASN A 192 -2.91 1.63 19.20
N ALA A 193 -3.56 1.41 18.03
CA ALA A 193 -4.22 2.47 17.29
C ALA A 193 -5.42 3.05 18.06
N ILE A 194 -6.25 2.19 18.64
CA ILE A 194 -7.39 2.58 19.49
C ILE A 194 -6.92 3.41 20.69
N GLU A 195 -5.95 2.90 21.46
CA GLU A 195 -5.39 3.60 22.62
C GLU A 195 -4.76 4.95 22.23
N THR A 196 -4.11 5.01 21.08
CA THR A 196 -3.50 6.26 20.58
C THR A 196 -4.55 7.26 20.16
N LEU A 197 -5.62 6.85 19.46
CA LEU A 197 -6.73 7.74 19.10
C LEU A 197 -7.35 8.41 20.34
N HIS A 198 -7.54 7.67 21.44
CA HIS A 198 -8.00 8.26 22.70
C HIS A 198 -7.07 9.32 23.26
N LYS A 199 -5.74 9.15 23.11
CA LYS A 199 -4.72 10.08 23.62
C LYS A 199 -4.63 11.36 22.79
N ILE A 200 -4.78 11.25 21.44
CA ILE A 200 -4.57 12.38 20.52
C ILE A 200 -5.89 12.94 19.94
N LYS A 201 -7.04 12.61 20.53
CA LYS A 201 -8.36 13.02 20.03
C LYS A 201 -8.58 14.52 19.87
N ASN A 202 -7.77 15.33 20.55
CA ASN A 202 -7.81 16.80 20.49
C ASN A 202 -6.67 17.38 19.64
N ASP A 203 -5.83 16.55 19.04
CA ASP A 203 -4.73 16.97 18.18
C ASP A 203 -5.07 16.72 16.71
N ASN A 204 -4.49 17.48 15.80
CA ASN A 204 -4.47 17.09 14.40
C ASN A 204 -3.42 15.98 14.18
N PHE A 205 -3.76 14.95 13.43
CA PHE A 205 -2.86 13.80 13.27
C PHE A 205 -2.77 13.27 11.84
N LEU A 206 -1.60 12.71 11.55
CA LEU A 206 -1.36 11.74 10.49
C LEU A 206 -1.04 10.41 11.16
N MET A 207 -1.93 9.44 11.06
CA MET A 207 -1.77 8.11 11.66
C MET A 207 -1.71 7.03 10.59
N PHE A 208 -0.64 6.23 10.63
CA PHE A 208 -0.53 4.99 9.87
C PHE A 208 -0.78 3.78 10.78
N VAL A 209 -1.72 2.94 10.36
CA VAL A 209 -1.99 1.62 10.94
C VAL A 209 -1.48 0.58 9.95
N GLY A 210 -0.24 0.15 10.16
CA GLY A 210 0.50 -0.74 9.28
C GLY A 210 0.21 -2.21 9.60
N LEU A 211 -0.75 -2.81 8.90
CA LEU A 211 -1.14 -4.21 9.06
C LEU A 211 -0.18 -5.13 8.31
N SER A 212 0.25 -6.20 8.98
CA SER A 212 1.23 -7.13 8.39
C SER A 212 0.58 -8.30 7.66
N LYS A 213 -0.66 -8.66 8.00
CA LYS A 213 -1.39 -9.68 7.26
C LYS A 213 -2.01 -9.05 6.00
N PRO A 214 -2.14 -9.82 4.91
CA PRO A 214 -1.90 -11.26 4.77
C PRO A 214 -0.46 -11.68 4.42
N HIS A 215 0.58 -10.90 4.69
CA HIS A 215 1.97 -11.35 4.52
C HIS A 215 2.26 -12.64 5.34
N LEU A 216 3.06 -13.53 4.77
CA LEU A 216 3.56 -14.74 5.43
C LEU A 216 4.21 -14.50 6.81
N PRO A 217 4.12 -15.45 7.74
CA PRO A 217 3.31 -16.67 7.71
C PRO A 217 1.82 -16.30 7.83
N PHE A 218 0.92 -17.09 7.24
CA PHE A 218 -0.52 -16.84 7.28
C PHE A 218 -1.09 -17.23 8.65
N ASN A 219 -0.87 -16.37 9.63
CA ASN A 219 -1.23 -16.60 11.02
C ASN A 219 -2.41 -15.73 11.40
N ALA A 220 -3.50 -16.37 11.84
CA ALA A 220 -4.70 -15.71 12.32
C ALA A 220 -5.36 -16.55 13.44
N PRO A 221 -6.16 -15.93 14.35
CA PRO A 221 -7.01 -16.66 15.28
C PRO A 221 -7.92 -17.66 14.56
N LYS A 222 -8.15 -18.82 15.17
CA LYS A 222 -8.92 -19.94 14.61
C LYS A 222 -10.31 -19.54 14.12
N LYS A 223 -10.96 -18.57 14.77
CA LYS A 223 -12.29 -18.08 14.38
C LYS A 223 -12.33 -17.56 12.94
N TYR A 224 -11.24 -16.97 12.40
CA TYR A 224 -11.17 -16.49 11.02
C TYR A 224 -10.90 -17.62 10.03
N TRP A 225 -10.18 -18.67 10.44
CA TRP A 225 -10.03 -19.88 9.64
C TRP A 225 -11.37 -20.61 9.49
N ASN A 226 -12.17 -20.66 10.56
CA ASN A 226 -13.48 -21.31 10.58
C ASN A 226 -14.54 -20.62 9.71
N LEU A 227 -14.27 -19.41 9.19
CA LEU A 227 -15.14 -18.73 8.22
C LEU A 227 -15.17 -19.41 6.84
N TYR A 228 -14.19 -20.28 6.56
CA TYR A 228 -13.96 -20.84 5.23
C TYR A 228 -13.87 -22.37 5.27
N ASP A 229 -14.44 -23.01 4.25
CA ASP A 229 -14.13 -24.41 3.95
C ASP A 229 -12.89 -24.47 3.04
N LYS A 230 -11.82 -25.10 3.55
CA LYS A 230 -10.58 -25.31 2.80
C LYS A 230 -10.83 -25.97 1.43
N ASN A 231 -11.76 -26.92 1.36
CA ASN A 231 -12.02 -27.71 0.16
C ASN A 231 -12.80 -26.93 -0.92
N ALA A 232 -13.46 -25.82 -0.53
CA ALA A 232 -14.16 -24.95 -1.47
C ALA A 232 -13.21 -24.06 -2.30
N PHE A 233 -11.95 -23.91 -1.88
CA PHE A 233 -10.98 -23.09 -2.64
C PHE A 233 -10.59 -23.76 -3.95
N LYS A 234 -10.76 -23.02 -5.04
CA LYS A 234 -10.30 -23.41 -6.37
C LYS A 234 -8.78 -23.24 -6.46
N ILE A 235 -8.12 -24.23 -7.04
CA ILE A 235 -6.69 -24.11 -7.34
C ILE A 235 -6.52 -23.18 -8.55
N PRO A 236 -5.72 -22.11 -8.45
CA PRO A 236 -5.43 -21.23 -9.57
C PRO A 236 -4.70 -21.97 -10.70
N SER A 237 -4.84 -21.48 -11.92
CA SER A 237 -4.08 -22.02 -13.05
C SER A 237 -2.58 -21.89 -12.81
N ARG A 238 -1.88 -22.99 -12.90
CA ARG A 238 -0.41 -23.07 -12.79
C ARG A 238 0.30 -22.81 -14.11
N ASN A 239 -0.45 -22.67 -15.22
CA ASN A 239 0.14 -22.43 -16.52
C ASN A 239 0.88 -21.09 -16.52
N LYS A 240 2.15 -21.12 -16.89
CA LYS A 240 2.91 -19.90 -17.15
C LYS A 240 2.52 -19.33 -18.50
N PRO A 241 2.62 -18.01 -18.70
CA PRO A 241 2.36 -17.44 -20.02
C PRO A 241 3.32 -18.01 -21.07
N GLU A 242 2.77 -18.38 -22.22
CA GLU A 242 3.57 -18.74 -23.38
C GLU A 242 4.43 -17.54 -23.82
N GLY A 243 5.71 -17.75 -24.08
CA GLY A 243 6.65 -16.69 -24.44
C GLY A 243 7.01 -15.74 -23.28
N VAL A 244 6.73 -16.14 -22.02
CA VAL A 244 7.13 -15.35 -20.86
C VAL A 244 8.66 -15.26 -20.74
N TYR A 245 9.17 -14.06 -20.50
CA TYR A 245 10.62 -13.90 -20.28
C TYR A 245 11.05 -14.67 -19.02
N ARG A 246 12.18 -15.38 -19.12
CA ARG A 246 12.66 -16.28 -18.04
C ARG A 246 12.83 -15.62 -16.67
N LEU A 247 12.96 -14.28 -16.61
CA LEU A 247 13.10 -13.51 -15.38
C LEU A 247 11.81 -12.74 -15.02
N ALA A 248 10.72 -12.87 -15.78
CA ALA A 248 9.50 -12.12 -15.52
C ALA A 248 8.80 -12.58 -14.23
N LEU A 249 8.80 -13.89 -13.95
CA LEU A 249 8.19 -14.45 -12.74
C LEU A 249 9.20 -14.57 -11.60
N SER A 250 8.70 -14.44 -10.37
CA SER A 250 9.49 -14.67 -9.16
C SER A 250 9.79 -16.15 -8.94
N PRO A 251 11.00 -16.52 -8.48
CA PRO A 251 11.28 -17.86 -8.00
C PRO A 251 10.61 -18.21 -6.65
N TRP A 252 9.77 -17.32 -6.10
CA TRP A 252 9.03 -17.41 -4.84
C TRP A 252 9.83 -17.94 -3.63
N GLY A 253 11.09 -17.56 -3.56
CA GLY A 253 12.02 -17.97 -2.49
C GLY A 253 11.58 -17.55 -1.08
N GLU A 254 10.69 -16.58 -0.96
CA GLU A 254 10.15 -16.17 0.34
C GLU A 254 9.30 -17.27 0.97
N LEU A 255 8.37 -17.91 0.22
CA LEU A 255 7.57 -19.03 0.71
C LEU A 255 8.44 -20.27 0.96
N LYS A 256 9.38 -20.56 0.06
CA LYS A 256 10.34 -21.69 0.22
C LYS A 256 11.22 -21.57 1.46
N GLY A 257 11.31 -20.40 2.05
CA GLY A 257 12.01 -20.19 3.32
C GLY A 257 11.26 -20.66 4.56
N TYR A 258 10.03 -21.19 4.42
CA TYR A 258 9.22 -21.68 5.55
C TYR A 258 9.29 -23.21 5.69
N HIS A 259 9.27 -23.66 6.96
CA HIS A 259 9.24 -25.09 7.27
C HIS A 259 7.97 -25.76 6.69
N GLY A 260 8.14 -26.96 6.13
CA GLY A 260 7.07 -27.74 5.51
C GLY A 260 6.74 -27.34 4.06
N ILE A 261 7.49 -26.38 3.49
CA ILE A 261 7.34 -26.01 2.07
C ILE A 261 8.44 -26.70 1.25
N PRO A 262 8.08 -27.43 0.16
CA PRO A 262 9.07 -28.05 -0.72
C PRO A 262 10.05 -27.04 -1.34
N GLU A 263 11.32 -27.36 -1.34
CA GLU A 263 12.36 -26.50 -1.95
C GLU A 263 12.26 -26.48 -3.48
N LYS A 264 11.83 -27.59 -4.08
CA LYS A 264 11.75 -27.80 -5.54
C LYS A 264 10.36 -28.30 -5.94
N GLY A 265 10.03 -28.05 -7.19
CA GLY A 265 8.73 -28.45 -7.75
C GLY A 265 7.58 -27.55 -7.33
N ASP A 266 6.41 -27.87 -7.86
CA ASP A 266 5.15 -27.20 -7.53
C ASP A 266 4.58 -27.77 -6.23
N LEU A 267 3.75 -27.00 -5.55
CA LEU A 267 3.03 -27.47 -4.37
C LEU A 267 1.89 -28.40 -4.82
N ASP A 268 1.63 -29.43 -4.03
CA ASP A 268 0.43 -30.25 -4.22
C ASP A 268 -0.85 -29.43 -3.95
N ASP A 269 -1.98 -30.00 -4.33
CA ASP A 269 -3.27 -29.31 -4.25
C ASP A 269 -3.73 -29.10 -2.81
N ASP A 270 -3.43 -30.02 -1.89
CA ASP A 270 -3.84 -29.90 -0.50
C ASP A 270 -3.08 -28.76 0.21
N LEU A 271 -1.76 -28.72 0.05
CA LEU A 271 -0.92 -27.63 0.58
C LEU A 271 -1.27 -26.29 -0.09
N THR A 272 -1.56 -26.28 -1.39
CA THR A 272 -2.01 -25.09 -2.11
C THR A 272 -3.31 -24.56 -1.51
N ARG A 273 -4.34 -25.42 -1.31
CA ARG A 273 -5.60 -25.00 -0.66
C ARG A 273 -5.37 -24.54 0.78
N GLN A 274 -4.49 -25.21 1.51
CA GLN A 274 -4.15 -24.81 2.90
C GLN A 274 -3.55 -23.41 2.97
N LEU A 275 -2.66 -23.08 2.04
CA LEU A 275 -2.05 -21.74 1.97
C LEU A 275 -3.05 -20.67 1.51
N ILE A 276 -3.92 -20.98 0.53
CA ILE A 276 -5.01 -20.10 0.10
C ILE A 276 -5.97 -19.83 1.26
N HIS A 277 -6.34 -20.87 2.01
CA HIS A 277 -7.17 -20.76 3.20
C HIS A 277 -6.54 -19.82 4.22
N GLY A 278 -5.25 -20.00 4.51
CA GLY A 278 -4.51 -19.13 5.44
C GLY A 278 -4.43 -17.67 4.99
N TYR A 279 -4.29 -17.44 3.68
CA TYR A 279 -4.31 -16.11 3.10
C TYR A 279 -5.66 -15.41 3.33
N HIS A 280 -6.79 -16.10 3.03
CA HIS A 280 -8.14 -15.56 3.23
C HIS A 280 -8.50 -15.39 4.71
N ALA A 281 -8.12 -16.33 5.58
CA ALA A 281 -8.27 -16.18 7.02
C ALA A 281 -7.52 -14.94 7.55
N SER A 282 -6.33 -14.68 7.00
CA SER A 282 -5.53 -13.49 7.31
C SER A 282 -6.20 -12.20 6.82
N ILE A 283 -6.87 -12.21 5.65
CA ILE A 283 -7.65 -11.07 5.15
C ILE A 283 -8.83 -10.77 6.08
N SER A 284 -9.65 -11.77 6.45
CA SER A 284 -10.78 -11.55 7.36
C SER A 284 -10.32 -11.12 8.76
N TYR A 285 -9.15 -11.57 9.20
CA TYR A 285 -8.56 -11.11 10.45
C TYR A 285 -8.24 -9.62 10.43
N ILE A 286 -7.58 -9.11 9.39
CA ILE A 286 -7.29 -7.66 9.30
C ILE A 286 -8.55 -6.84 9.04
N ASP A 287 -9.52 -7.36 8.31
CA ASP A 287 -10.83 -6.69 8.14
C ASP A 287 -11.48 -6.38 9.49
N ALA A 288 -11.49 -7.35 10.40
CA ALA A 288 -12.01 -7.16 11.75
C ALA A 288 -11.20 -6.10 12.53
N GLN A 289 -9.87 -6.05 12.35
CA GLN A 289 -9.04 -5.03 13.01
C GLN A 289 -9.32 -3.62 12.46
N VAL A 290 -9.49 -3.48 11.15
CA VAL A 290 -9.95 -2.24 10.51
C VAL A 290 -11.28 -1.80 11.12
N GLY A 291 -12.24 -2.72 11.24
CA GLY A 291 -13.55 -2.45 11.86
C GLY A 291 -13.45 -1.87 13.27
N LYS A 292 -12.60 -2.43 14.13
CA LYS A 292 -12.40 -1.95 15.51
C LYS A 292 -11.85 -0.51 15.57
N VAL A 293 -10.85 -0.23 14.75
CA VAL A 293 -10.26 1.12 14.68
C VAL A 293 -11.27 2.14 14.15
N MET A 294 -12.05 1.75 13.11
CA MET A 294 -13.11 2.60 12.55
C MET A 294 -14.22 2.90 13.55
N GLN A 295 -14.67 1.90 14.32
CA GLN A 295 -15.66 2.08 15.39
C GLN A 295 -15.16 3.08 16.45
N THR A 296 -13.87 3.02 16.81
CA THR A 296 -13.29 3.96 17.76
C THR A 296 -13.23 5.38 17.19
N LEU A 297 -12.86 5.53 15.92
CA LEU A 297 -12.84 6.82 15.25
C LEU A 297 -14.24 7.48 15.22
N GLU A 298 -15.28 6.66 14.99
CA GLU A 298 -16.68 7.10 15.03
C GLU A 298 -17.11 7.48 16.47
N ALA A 299 -16.82 6.61 17.47
CA ALA A 299 -17.17 6.83 18.86
C ALA A 299 -16.53 8.08 19.49
N LEU A 300 -15.34 8.46 19.01
CA LEU A 300 -14.64 9.68 19.43
C LEU A 300 -15.03 10.93 18.63
N ASP A 301 -16.02 10.82 17.72
CA ASP A 301 -16.45 11.91 16.82
C ASP A 301 -15.34 12.45 15.90
N LEU A 302 -14.26 11.68 15.73
CA LEU A 302 -13.12 12.05 14.89
C LEU A 302 -13.40 11.85 13.39
N ARG A 303 -14.34 10.96 13.05
CA ARG A 303 -14.70 10.67 11.65
C ARG A 303 -15.14 11.90 10.87
N LYS A 304 -15.71 12.89 11.55
CA LYS A 304 -16.20 14.13 10.94
C LYS A 304 -15.09 14.99 10.32
N ASN A 305 -13.85 14.88 10.82
CA ASN A 305 -12.68 15.66 10.36
C ASN A 305 -11.50 14.77 9.93
N THR A 306 -11.74 13.52 9.53
CA THR A 306 -10.69 12.58 9.18
C THR A 306 -10.90 12.01 7.77
N MET A 307 -9.90 12.18 6.89
CA MET A 307 -9.78 11.39 5.67
C MET A 307 -9.22 10.02 6.01
N ILE A 308 -9.81 8.98 5.44
CA ILE A 308 -9.37 7.60 5.62
C ILE A 308 -8.89 7.07 4.28
N ILE A 309 -7.70 6.46 4.28
CA ILE A 309 -7.14 5.75 3.13
C ILE A 309 -6.90 4.31 3.55
N PHE A 310 -7.43 3.37 2.76
CA PHE A 310 -7.12 1.95 2.85
C PHE A 310 -6.36 1.54 1.59
N MET A 311 -5.14 1.00 1.75
CA MET A 311 -4.27 0.67 0.63
C MET A 311 -3.32 -0.48 0.95
N SER A 312 -2.79 -1.13 -0.09
CA SER A 312 -1.73 -2.12 0.03
C SER A 312 -0.42 -1.62 -0.57
N ASP A 313 0.70 -2.16 -0.08
CA ASP A 313 2.03 -1.86 -0.62
C ASP A 313 2.34 -2.59 -1.94
N HIS A 314 1.78 -3.75 -2.18
CA HIS A 314 1.79 -4.50 -3.44
C HIS A 314 0.77 -5.64 -3.41
N GLY A 315 0.56 -6.27 -4.57
CA GLY A 315 -0.25 -7.46 -4.71
C GLY A 315 0.49 -8.74 -4.30
N TYR A 316 -0.11 -9.89 -4.61
CA TYR A 316 0.41 -11.19 -4.19
C TYR A 316 -0.14 -12.32 -5.07
N LYS A 317 0.68 -13.33 -5.38
CA LYS A 317 0.27 -14.58 -6.02
C LYS A 317 0.03 -15.68 -4.98
N ILE A 318 -1.03 -16.47 -5.16
CA ILE A 318 -1.39 -17.61 -4.30
C ILE A 318 -1.48 -18.93 -5.08
N GLY A 319 -0.59 -19.10 -6.07
CA GLY A 319 -0.48 -20.29 -6.90
C GLY A 319 -0.58 -20.03 -8.39
N GLU A 320 -1.01 -18.83 -8.82
CA GLU A 320 -1.07 -18.47 -10.23
C GLU A 320 0.31 -18.55 -10.89
N TYR A 321 0.35 -19.04 -12.13
CA TYR A 321 1.58 -19.24 -12.91
C TYR A 321 2.57 -20.19 -12.24
N ALA A 322 2.10 -21.16 -11.43
CA ALA A 322 2.95 -21.98 -10.55
C ALA A 322 3.90 -21.13 -9.68
N SER A 323 3.44 -19.97 -9.23
CA SER A 323 4.24 -18.97 -8.50
C SER A 323 3.52 -18.49 -7.26
N TRP A 324 4.27 -18.03 -6.29
CA TRP A 324 3.80 -17.50 -5.00
C TRP A 324 4.47 -16.17 -4.68
N CYS A 325 3.93 -15.48 -3.73
CA CYS A 325 4.43 -14.18 -3.29
C CYS A 325 4.28 -13.10 -4.39
N LYS A 326 5.09 -12.10 -4.33
CA LYS A 326 5.20 -10.92 -5.20
C LYS A 326 6.48 -11.00 -6.04
N GLN A 327 7.05 -9.86 -6.35
CA GLN A 327 8.34 -9.71 -7.01
C GLN A 327 8.28 -9.93 -8.53
N SER A 328 7.25 -9.38 -9.17
CA SER A 328 7.17 -9.30 -10.62
C SER A 328 6.41 -8.05 -11.07
N ASN A 329 6.45 -7.78 -12.38
CA ASN A 329 5.63 -6.73 -13.01
C ASN A 329 4.27 -7.25 -13.50
N MET A 330 3.87 -8.46 -13.11
CA MET A 330 2.56 -9.00 -13.48
C MET A 330 1.43 -8.20 -12.82
N GLU A 331 0.29 -8.10 -13.49
CA GLU A 331 -0.88 -7.34 -13.04
C GLU A 331 -1.25 -7.65 -11.59
N ILE A 332 -1.26 -8.94 -11.25
CA ILE A 332 -1.62 -9.44 -9.92
C ILE A 332 -0.66 -8.99 -8.79
N ASP A 333 0.58 -8.64 -9.13
CA ASP A 333 1.59 -8.18 -8.16
C ASP A 333 1.60 -6.66 -8.01
N VAL A 334 1.25 -5.92 -9.07
CA VAL A 334 1.37 -4.46 -9.08
C VAL A 334 0.04 -3.73 -8.94
N ARG A 335 -1.10 -4.38 -9.23
CA ARG A 335 -2.42 -3.83 -8.98
C ARG A 335 -2.85 -4.11 -7.55
N VAL A 336 -3.26 -3.05 -6.84
CA VAL A 336 -3.56 -3.08 -5.40
C VAL A 336 -4.92 -2.46 -5.10
N PRO A 337 -5.54 -2.79 -3.95
CA PRO A 337 -6.69 -2.04 -3.46
C PRO A 337 -6.27 -0.63 -3.03
N LEU A 338 -7.10 0.35 -3.39
CA LEU A 338 -7.07 1.72 -2.90
C LEU A 338 -8.49 2.24 -2.70
N ILE A 339 -8.81 2.62 -1.46
CA ILE A 339 -10.10 3.20 -1.08
C ILE A 339 -9.80 4.50 -0.36
N VAL A 340 -10.47 5.59 -0.75
CA VAL A 340 -10.35 6.90 -0.09
C VAL A 340 -11.73 7.37 0.35
N SER A 341 -11.89 7.59 1.64
CA SER A 341 -13.12 8.11 2.22
C SER A 341 -12.84 9.44 2.93
N ARG A 342 -13.42 10.53 2.39
CA ARG A 342 -13.27 11.88 2.95
C ARG A 342 -14.02 12.02 4.26
N GLU A 343 -13.67 13.05 5.02
CA GLU A 343 -14.31 13.45 6.27
C GLU A 343 -15.83 13.62 6.12
N THR A 344 -16.60 13.17 7.12
CA THR A 344 -18.08 13.15 7.03
C THR A 344 -18.69 14.54 7.12
N SER A 345 -17.99 15.53 7.65
CA SER A 345 -18.42 16.93 7.68
C SER A 345 -18.39 17.60 6.29
N TYR A 346 -17.66 17.06 5.31
CA TYR A 346 -17.60 17.60 3.96
C TYR A 346 -18.88 17.24 3.18
N LYS A 347 -19.79 18.21 3.08
CA LYS A 347 -21.14 18.02 2.48
C LYS A 347 -21.13 17.54 1.03
N LYS A 348 -20.06 17.82 0.26
CA LYS A 348 -19.89 17.42 -1.14
C LYS A 348 -19.06 16.15 -1.31
N ARG A 349 -18.81 15.39 -0.23
CA ARG A 349 -18.06 14.15 -0.33
C ARG A 349 -18.76 13.13 -1.24
N VAL A 350 -17.97 12.41 -2.00
CA VAL A 350 -18.45 11.34 -2.86
C VAL A 350 -18.42 10.03 -2.09
N THR A 351 -19.50 9.27 -2.16
CA THR A 351 -19.63 7.96 -1.48
C THR A 351 -20.18 6.92 -2.43
N ASN A 352 -19.88 5.64 -2.16
CA ASN A 352 -20.36 4.49 -2.90
C ASN A 352 -20.11 4.62 -4.43
N LYS A 353 -18.90 5.04 -4.78
CA LYS A 353 -18.45 5.18 -6.17
C LYS A 353 -17.16 4.43 -6.41
N THR A 354 -17.04 3.96 -7.65
CA THR A 354 -15.79 3.42 -8.17
C THR A 354 -15.21 4.38 -9.21
N SER A 355 -13.88 4.38 -9.31
CA SER A 355 -13.16 5.09 -10.36
C SER A 355 -12.28 4.12 -11.14
N ASP A 356 -12.34 4.20 -12.46
CA ASP A 356 -11.45 3.48 -13.38
C ASP A 356 -10.22 4.29 -13.78
N ALA A 357 -9.99 5.42 -13.13
CA ALA A 357 -8.77 6.20 -13.31
C ALA A 357 -7.54 5.34 -12.97
N LEU A 358 -6.52 5.44 -13.82
CA LEU A 358 -5.22 4.81 -13.59
C LEU A 358 -4.44 5.65 -12.56
N VAL A 359 -4.45 5.22 -11.31
CA VAL A 359 -3.81 5.93 -10.21
C VAL A 359 -2.66 5.10 -9.63
N GLU A 360 -1.77 5.76 -8.93
CA GLU A 360 -0.55 5.14 -8.43
C GLU A 360 -0.33 5.44 -6.94
N ASN A 361 0.30 4.53 -6.20
CA ASN A 361 0.57 4.75 -4.76
C ASN A 361 1.47 5.97 -4.51
N VAL A 362 2.33 6.32 -5.44
CA VAL A 362 3.15 7.54 -5.37
C VAL A 362 2.33 8.82 -5.34
N ASP A 363 1.09 8.79 -5.84
CA ASP A 363 0.15 9.92 -5.86
C ASP A 363 -0.36 10.29 -4.45
N ILE A 364 -0.27 9.37 -3.48
CA ILE A 364 -0.80 9.56 -2.12
C ILE A 364 -0.10 10.72 -1.41
N PHE A 365 1.21 10.88 -1.60
CA PHE A 365 1.96 11.99 -1.01
C PHE A 365 1.38 13.34 -1.47
N SER A 366 1.31 13.59 -2.78
CA SER A 366 0.76 14.82 -3.35
C SER A 366 -0.73 15.02 -3.01
N THR A 367 -1.48 13.92 -2.91
CA THR A 367 -2.89 13.96 -2.50
C THR A 367 -3.06 14.51 -1.09
N LEU A 368 -2.22 14.08 -0.16
CA LEU A 368 -2.29 14.53 1.22
C LEU A 368 -1.74 15.95 1.41
N VAL A 369 -0.71 16.32 0.64
CA VAL A 369 -0.22 17.71 0.58
C VAL A 369 -1.34 18.65 0.15
N ASP A 370 -2.03 18.34 -0.96
CA ASP A 370 -3.17 19.11 -1.48
C ASP A 370 -4.36 19.11 -0.49
N TYR A 371 -4.75 17.93 0.02
CA TYR A 371 -5.88 17.81 0.94
C TYR A 371 -5.71 18.59 2.24
N CYS A 372 -4.49 18.57 2.79
CA CYS A 372 -4.16 19.26 4.05
C CYS A 372 -3.72 20.71 3.87
N ASP A 373 -3.68 21.22 2.63
CA ASP A 373 -3.27 22.59 2.30
C ASP A 373 -1.85 22.88 2.83
N LEU A 374 -0.90 21.96 2.53
CA LEU A 374 0.50 22.03 2.95
C LEU A 374 1.38 22.49 1.79
N GLU A 375 2.47 23.20 2.12
CA GLU A 375 3.56 23.40 1.19
C GLU A 375 4.49 22.19 1.25
N GLY A 376 4.59 21.43 0.15
CA GLY A 376 5.40 20.22 0.06
C GLY A 376 6.48 20.30 -1.01
N PRO A 377 7.48 19.40 -0.97
CA PRO A 377 8.48 19.30 -2.04
C PRO A 377 7.84 18.81 -3.35
N GLU A 378 8.55 18.99 -4.46
CA GLU A 378 8.21 18.34 -5.72
C GLU A 378 8.15 16.82 -5.54
N SER A 379 7.22 16.18 -6.23
CA SER A 379 7.03 14.74 -6.21
C SER A 379 6.75 14.19 -7.60
N ASP A 380 7.00 12.90 -7.80
CA ASP A 380 6.70 12.20 -9.05
C ASP A 380 5.21 11.85 -9.18
N GLY A 381 4.45 11.97 -8.08
CA GLY A 381 3.02 11.71 -8.01
C GLY A 381 2.18 12.96 -8.21
N LYS A 382 0.87 12.78 -8.44
CA LYS A 382 -0.12 13.85 -8.63
C LYS A 382 -1.21 13.75 -7.57
N SER A 383 -1.79 14.89 -7.19
CA SER A 383 -2.95 14.87 -6.29
C SER A 383 -4.16 14.14 -6.89
N LEU A 384 -4.66 13.15 -6.20
CA LEU A 384 -5.89 12.43 -6.56
C LEU A 384 -7.17 13.18 -6.17
N MET A 385 -7.09 14.33 -5.51
CA MET A 385 -8.26 15.11 -5.08
C MET A 385 -9.26 15.40 -6.22
N PRO A 386 -8.82 15.71 -7.47
CA PRO A 386 -9.74 15.89 -8.59
C PRO A 386 -10.57 14.64 -8.92
N VAL A 387 -10.00 13.42 -8.79
CA VAL A 387 -10.68 12.15 -9.07
C VAL A 387 -11.49 11.69 -7.86
N ILE A 388 -11.02 11.93 -6.65
CA ILE A 388 -11.77 11.67 -5.42
C ILE A 388 -13.07 12.49 -5.39
N ASN A 389 -13.02 13.76 -5.85
CA ASN A 389 -14.19 14.62 -5.93
C ASN A 389 -15.08 14.35 -7.16
N ASN A 390 -14.54 13.77 -8.22
CA ASN A 390 -15.27 13.36 -9.42
C ASN A 390 -14.70 12.05 -9.99
N PRO A 391 -15.19 10.88 -9.56
CA PRO A 391 -14.64 9.57 -9.93
C PRO A 391 -14.63 9.27 -11.43
N ASN A 392 -15.45 9.96 -12.21
CA ASN A 392 -15.51 9.82 -13.66
C ASN A 392 -14.62 10.82 -14.41
N LYS A 393 -13.83 11.62 -13.69
CA LYS A 393 -12.93 12.59 -14.32
C LYS A 393 -11.90 11.85 -15.18
N LYS A 394 -11.69 12.36 -16.42
CA LYS A 394 -10.59 11.87 -17.27
C LYS A 394 -9.27 12.07 -16.54
N TRP A 395 -8.47 11.03 -16.48
CA TRP A 395 -7.21 10.96 -15.75
C TRP A 395 -6.07 10.50 -16.66
N ASP A 396 -4.99 10.05 -16.08
CA ASP A 396 -3.81 9.61 -16.82
C ASP A 396 -4.11 8.44 -17.77
N GLU A 397 -3.34 8.38 -18.86
CA GLU A 397 -3.49 7.35 -19.90
C GLU A 397 -2.75 6.06 -19.56
N ALA A 398 -1.86 6.09 -18.55
CA ALA A 398 -1.01 4.97 -18.17
C ALA A 398 -0.60 5.05 -16.70
N ALA A 399 -0.31 3.87 -16.12
CA ALA A 399 0.42 3.70 -14.87
C ALA A 399 1.71 2.92 -15.12
N TYR A 400 2.69 3.08 -14.22
CA TYR A 400 4.06 2.60 -14.42
C TYR A 400 4.56 1.81 -13.21
N SER A 401 5.31 0.75 -13.50
CA SER A 401 5.99 -0.04 -12.49
C SER A 401 7.36 -0.48 -12.97
N VAL A 402 8.27 -0.69 -12.05
CA VAL A 402 9.62 -1.18 -12.34
C VAL A 402 9.92 -2.40 -11.50
N TYR A 403 10.74 -3.33 -12.00
CA TYR A 403 11.25 -4.42 -11.18
C TYR A 403 12.69 -4.78 -11.54
N ALA A 404 13.61 -4.61 -10.58
CA ALA A 404 15.01 -4.97 -10.75
C ALA A 404 15.24 -6.48 -10.60
N ARG A 405 16.04 -7.05 -11.50
CA ARG A 405 16.58 -8.41 -11.39
C ARG A 405 18.09 -8.35 -11.07
N GLY A 406 18.38 -8.20 -9.80
CA GLY A 406 19.70 -7.81 -9.35
C GLY A 406 20.07 -6.41 -9.84
N ILE A 407 21.37 -6.15 -10.03
CA ILE A 407 21.89 -4.85 -10.46
C ILE A 407 22.01 -4.72 -12.00
N LYS A 408 21.74 -5.78 -12.74
CA LYS A 408 22.04 -5.86 -14.18
C LYS A 408 20.85 -5.68 -15.08
N ILE A 409 19.65 -6.02 -14.64
CA ILE A 409 18.45 -6.06 -15.46
C ILE A 409 17.32 -5.30 -14.79
N MET A 410 16.67 -4.44 -15.55
CA MET A 410 15.52 -3.67 -15.13
C MET A 410 14.30 -4.00 -16.00
N GLY A 411 13.21 -4.44 -15.39
CA GLY A 411 11.92 -4.58 -16.04
C GLY A 411 11.13 -3.28 -15.92
N CYS A 412 10.94 -2.56 -17.02
CA CYS A 412 10.17 -1.32 -17.08
C CYS A 412 8.79 -1.63 -17.64
N THR A 413 7.75 -1.29 -16.92
CA THR A 413 6.39 -1.67 -17.27
C THR A 413 5.45 -0.49 -17.31
N THR A 414 4.55 -0.50 -18.29
CA THR A 414 3.40 0.41 -18.36
C THR A 414 2.10 -0.37 -18.56
N THR A 415 1.00 0.16 -18.04
CA THR A 415 -0.35 -0.33 -18.34
C THR A 415 -1.27 0.82 -18.70
N ASP A 416 -2.18 0.60 -19.66
CA ASP A 416 -3.31 1.50 -19.95
C ASP A 416 -4.63 0.97 -19.34
N GLY A 417 -4.52 -0.02 -18.46
CA GLY A 417 -5.65 -0.68 -17.81
C GLY A 417 -6.31 -1.79 -18.63
N ASN A 418 -5.95 -1.95 -19.90
CA ASN A 418 -6.37 -3.06 -20.77
C ASN A 418 -5.19 -3.88 -21.27
N TRP A 419 -4.06 -3.24 -21.41
CA TRP A 419 -2.81 -3.80 -21.90
C TRP A 419 -1.70 -3.51 -20.92
N ARG A 420 -0.80 -4.47 -20.77
CA ARG A 420 0.45 -4.32 -20.01
C ARG A 420 1.62 -4.61 -20.94
N TYR A 421 2.57 -3.67 -20.98
CA TYR A 421 3.79 -3.80 -21.79
C TYR A 421 5.01 -3.65 -20.88
N THR A 422 5.94 -4.58 -20.99
CA THR A 422 7.19 -4.59 -20.22
C THR A 422 8.38 -4.69 -21.18
N GLU A 423 9.38 -3.83 -20.99
CA GLU A 423 10.71 -4.00 -21.56
C GLU A 423 11.68 -4.43 -20.45
N TRP A 424 12.34 -5.55 -20.68
CA TRP A 424 13.47 -5.99 -19.87
C TRP A 424 14.75 -5.40 -20.45
N ARG A 425 15.39 -4.51 -19.69
CA ARG A 425 16.52 -3.72 -20.17
C ARG A 425 17.79 -4.06 -19.39
N ASN A 426 18.94 -3.96 -20.05
CA ASN A 426 20.22 -3.88 -19.35
C ASN A 426 20.24 -2.58 -18.53
N ALA A 427 20.45 -2.68 -17.22
CA ALA A 427 20.35 -1.52 -16.33
C ALA A 427 21.45 -0.46 -16.55
N ALA A 428 22.60 -0.84 -17.13
CA ALA A 428 23.70 0.07 -17.40
C ALA A 428 23.61 0.73 -18.78
N THR A 429 23.19 -0.02 -19.83
CA THR A 429 23.18 0.45 -21.22
C THR A 429 21.80 0.86 -21.72
N ASN A 430 20.73 0.52 -20.96
CA ASN A 430 19.34 0.69 -21.35
C ASN A 430 18.93 -0.10 -22.63
N GLU A 431 19.78 -1.03 -23.09
CA GLU A 431 19.50 -1.93 -24.20
C GLU A 431 18.35 -2.87 -23.85
N ILE A 432 17.41 -3.06 -24.79
CA ILE A 432 16.30 -3.99 -24.63
C ILE A 432 16.80 -5.42 -24.85
N LEU A 433 16.61 -6.25 -23.83
CA LEU A 433 16.93 -7.67 -23.85
C LEU A 433 15.74 -8.51 -24.29
N GLU A 434 14.53 -8.10 -23.89
CA GLU A 434 13.29 -8.80 -24.17
C GLU A 434 12.10 -7.86 -23.98
N ALA A 435 10.95 -8.17 -24.61
CA ALA A 435 9.71 -7.43 -24.46
C ALA A 435 8.52 -8.37 -24.26
N GLU A 436 7.54 -7.89 -23.48
CA GLU A 436 6.32 -8.63 -23.20
C GLU A 436 5.10 -7.72 -23.36
N LEU A 437 4.06 -8.23 -24.02
CA LEU A 437 2.76 -7.57 -24.14
C LEU A 437 1.64 -8.52 -23.72
N TYR A 438 0.86 -8.11 -22.74
CA TYR A 438 -0.24 -8.88 -22.18
C TYR A 438 -1.57 -8.13 -22.25
N ALA A 439 -2.65 -8.87 -22.57
CA ALA A 439 -4.01 -8.35 -22.56
C ALA A 439 -4.68 -8.61 -21.20
N HIS A 440 -5.23 -7.55 -20.58
CA HIS A 440 -5.87 -7.63 -19.25
C HIS A 440 -7.32 -7.11 -19.25
N LYS A 441 -7.92 -6.92 -20.42
CA LYS A 441 -9.27 -6.34 -20.55
C LYS A 441 -10.33 -7.05 -19.68
N ASN A 442 -10.25 -8.39 -19.58
CA ASN A 442 -11.26 -9.21 -18.92
C ASN A 442 -10.68 -10.13 -17.83
N SER A 443 -9.39 -10.05 -17.52
CA SER A 443 -8.73 -10.93 -16.57
C SER A 443 -7.48 -10.27 -15.96
N LEU A 444 -7.23 -10.53 -14.70
CA LEU A 444 -5.96 -10.21 -14.04
C LEU A 444 -4.81 -11.10 -14.54
N LEU A 445 -5.14 -12.26 -15.09
CA LEU A 445 -4.18 -13.23 -15.60
C LEU A 445 -4.18 -13.19 -17.12
N SER A 446 -3.01 -13.29 -17.71
CA SER A 446 -2.79 -13.43 -19.14
C SER A 446 -1.81 -14.57 -19.40
N PHE A 447 -2.07 -15.38 -20.41
CA PHE A 447 -1.34 -16.63 -20.64
C PHE A 447 -0.55 -16.66 -21.96
N THR A 448 -0.47 -15.54 -22.67
CA THR A 448 0.28 -15.45 -23.92
C THR A 448 0.97 -14.11 -24.02
N ASN A 449 2.28 -14.12 -24.24
CA ASN A 449 3.03 -12.92 -24.63
C ASN A 449 2.74 -12.59 -26.10
N LEU A 450 2.16 -11.42 -26.35
CA LEU A 450 1.73 -10.95 -27.67
C LEU A 450 2.75 -10.00 -28.31
N SER A 451 3.89 -9.75 -27.67
CA SER A 451 4.94 -8.88 -28.21
C SER A 451 5.53 -9.50 -29.47
N GLY A 452 5.76 -8.65 -30.49
CA GLY A 452 6.26 -9.09 -31.79
C GLY A 452 5.22 -9.75 -32.71
N ASN A 453 3.97 -9.89 -32.29
CA ASN A 453 2.90 -10.43 -33.12
C ASN A 453 2.28 -9.30 -33.97
N ASP A 454 2.29 -9.45 -35.30
CA ASP A 454 1.81 -8.42 -36.24
C ASP A 454 0.37 -7.99 -36.01
N ASN A 455 -0.50 -8.88 -35.53
CA ASN A 455 -1.89 -8.54 -35.20
C ASN A 455 -2.01 -7.50 -34.09
N TYR A 456 -1.00 -7.38 -33.22
CA TYR A 456 -0.97 -6.47 -32.08
C TYR A 456 0.03 -5.31 -32.24
N LYS A 457 0.68 -5.18 -33.40
CA LYS A 457 1.71 -4.17 -33.68
C LYS A 457 1.27 -2.75 -33.35
N LYS A 458 0.02 -2.36 -33.66
CA LYS A 458 -0.52 -1.02 -33.32
C LYS A 458 -0.60 -0.79 -31.81
N VAL A 459 -1.04 -1.82 -31.09
CA VAL A 459 -1.14 -1.77 -29.61
C VAL A 459 0.25 -1.68 -29.01
N GLU A 460 1.16 -2.53 -29.45
CA GLU A 460 2.53 -2.55 -28.96
C GLU A 460 3.24 -1.20 -29.18
N MET A 461 3.08 -0.59 -30.35
CA MET A 461 3.61 0.75 -30.65
C MET A 461 3.03 1.82 -29.72
N LYS A 462 1.73 1.78 -29.44
CA LYS A 462 1.08 2.68 -28.45
C LYS A 462 1.72 2.49 -27.07
N MET A 463 1.84 1.25 -26.60
CA MET A 463 2.37 0.94 -25.29
C MET A 463 3.85 1.30 -25.15
N LYS A 464 4.66 1.08 -26.20
CA LYS A 464 6.07 1.56 -26.26
C LYS A 464 6.16 3.07 -26.10
N LYS A 465 5.27 3.82 -26.76
CA LYS A 465 5.23 5.29 -26.64
C LYS A 465 4.85 5.71 -25.21
N LEU A 466 3.87 5.04 -24.58
CA LEU A 466 3.49 5.30 -23.19
C LEU A 466 4.65 4.98 -22.25
N LEU A 467 5.30 3.81 -22.41
CA LEU A 467 6.46 3.42 -21.60
C LEU A 467 7.59 4.46 -21.66
N GLY A 468 7.88 4.97 -22.87
CA GLY A 468 8.95 5.96 -23.10
C GLY A 468 8.70 7.31 -22.42
N LYS A 469 7.47 7.63 -22.01
CA LYS A 469 7.18 8.85 -21.24
C LYS A 469 7.81 8.79 -19.84
N GLN A 470 7.80 7.63 -19.19
CA GLN A 470 8.35 7.44 -17.84
C GLN A 470 9.78 6.89 -17.85
N PHE A 471 10.09 6.01 -18.81
CA PHE A 471 11.38 5.34 -18.90
C PHE A 471 12.04 5.66 -20.25
N PRO A 472 12.53 6.91 -20.47
CA PRO A 472 13.22 7.27 -21.68
C PRO A 472 14.51 6.45 -21.81
N ARG A 473 14.92 6.14 -23.06
CA ARG A 473 16.05 5.24 -23.33
C ARG A 473 17.42 5.88 -23.14
N ASP A 474 17.49 7.19 -23.18
CA ASP A 474 18.69 7.98 -23.00
C ASP A 474 19.00 8.28 -21.52
N THR A 475 18.10 7.90 -20.60
CA THR A 475 18.26 8.11 -19.17
C THR A 475 18.66 6.81 -18.49
N PRO A 476 19.90 6.66 -18.00
CA PRO A 476 20.34 5.46 -17.28
C PRO A 476 19.64 5.33 -15.92
N PHE A 477 19.52 4.10 -15.44
CA PHE A 477 18.97 3.84 -14.11
C PHE A 477 19.98 4.20 -13.02
N VAL A 478 19.60 5.11 -12.13
CA VAL A 478 20.36 5.38 -10.91
C VAL A 478 20.22 4.19 -9.96
N GLN A 479 21.31 3.72 -9.38
CA GLN A 479 21.32 2.62 -8.43
C GLN A 479 22.06 3.02 -7.15
N ASN A 480 21.31 3.30 -6.10
CA ASN A 480 21.79 3.66 -4.78
C ASN A 480 21.71 2.49 -3.78
N ASP A 481 21.32 1.30 -4.26
CA ASP A 481 21.18 0.13 -3.42
C ASP A 481 22.50 -0.26 -2.74
N GLN A 482 22.41 -0.46 -1.43
CA GLN A 482 23.55 -0.96 -0.67
C GLN A 482 23.70 -2.47 -0.90
N PRO A 483 24.93 -2.98 -1.04
CA PRO A 483 25.16 -4.41 -1.15
C PRO A 483 24.61 -5.12 0.10
N ARG A 484 23.99 -6.29 -0.12
CA ARG A 484 23.55 -7.13 0.98
C ARG A 484 24.77 -7.51 1.83
N LYS A 485 24.83 -7.10 3.09
CA LYS A 485 25.80 -7.65 4.03
C LYS A 485 25.50 -9.15 4.15
N ARG A 486 26.45 -9.98 3.71
CA ARG A 486 26.39 -11.45 3.81
C ARG A 486 26.52 -11.90 5.25
#